data_746e6c25480e9d6cab43a21532fce99d
#
_entry.id   746e6c25480e9d6cab43a21532fce99d
#
_cell.length_a   1.000
_cell.length_b   1.000
_cell.length_c   1.000
_cell.angle_alpha   90.00
_cell.angle_beta   90.00
_cell.angle_gamma   90.00
#
_symmetry.space_group_name_H-M   'P 1'
#
loop_
_entity.id
_entity.type
_entity.pdbx_description
1 polymer ?
#
loop_
_entity_poly.entity_id
_entity_poly.type
_entity_poly.pdbx_seq_one_letter_code
_entity_poly.pdbx_strand_id
1 'polypeptide(L)'
;MPQKAAGSKSSRLSFEEFKQEVLADYQLAITSREASLIGRKEVLTGKAKFGIFGDGKELAQIAVAKQMQAGDIRSGYYRDQTLMFATGMSNVEQFFAQLYANPNTTDEPSTGGRMMNGHYGTRWIDENGEWKNLMDAPQSSSDISPTAGQMVRGLGLAY
;
A
#
# COMPACT_ATOMS: atom_id res chain seq x y z
N MET A 1 32.69 9.16 9.87
CA MET A 1 32.30 9.53 11.25
C MET A 1 30.89 9.04 11.47
N PRO A 2 30.57 8.27 12.50
CA PRO A 2 29.22 7.78 12.72
C PRO A 2 28.32 8.94 13.18
N GLN A 3 27.28 9.23 12.42
CA GLN A 3 26.21 10.13 12.84
C GLN A 3 25.49 9.52 14.05
N LYS A 4 25.49 10.25 15.15
CA LYS A 4 24.68 9.95 16.32
C LYS A 4 23.21 9.93 15.90
N ALA A 5 22.58 8.76 16.02
CA ALA A 5 21.13 8.64 15.94
C ALA A 5 20.52 9.60 16.96
N ALA A 6 19.76 10.58 16.48
CA ALA A 6 18.96 11.44 17.32
C ALA A 6 17.91 10.55 18.00
N GLY A 7 18.06 10.37 19.30
CA GLY A 7 17.12 9.61 20.11
C GLY A 7 15.74 10.27 20.02
N SER A 8 14.81 9.60 19.36
CA SER A 8 13.39 9.92 19.40
C SER A 8 12.96 9.87 20.87
N LYS A 9 12.68 11.03 21.45
CA LYS A 9 11.91 11.09 22.69
C LYS A 9 10.52 10.56 22.37
N SER A 10 10.25 9.33 22.77
CA SER A 10 8.89 8.80 22.81
C SER A 10 8.07 9.70 23.74
N SER A 11 7.42 10.73 23.20
CA SER A 11 6.40 11.44 23.93
C SER A 11 5.25 10.46 24.13
N ARG A 12 4.95 10.12 25.37
CA ARG A 12 3.77 9.29 25.66
C ARG A 12 2.55 10.07 25.20
N LEU A 13 1.76 9.45 24.31
CA LEU A 13 0.48 10.00 23.88
C LEU A 13 -0.42 10.22 25.11
N SER A 14 -1.21 11.29 25.08
CA SER A 14 -2.32 11.45 26.01
C SER A 14 -3.36 10.33 25.74
N PHE A 15 -4.25 10.10 26.70
CA PHE A 15 -5.30 9.09 26.53
C PHE A 15 -6.22 9.40 25.34
N GLU A 16 -6.53 10.65 25.10
CA GLU A 16 -7.38 11.03 23.97
C GLU A 16 -6.68 10.89 22.63
N GLU A 17 -5.40 11.23 22.52
CA GLU A 17 -4.60 10.99 21.32
C GLU A 17 -4.49 9.49 21.03
N PHE A 18 -4.18 8.69 22.04
CA PHE A 18 -4.14 7.23 21.91
C PHE A 18 -5.48 6.66 21.45
N LYS A 19 -6.58 7.11 22.05
CA LYS A 19 -7.93 6.68 21.67
C LYS A 19 -8.24 7.01 20.21
N GLN A 20 -7.92 8.22 19.76
CA GLN A 20 -8.13 8.63 18.37
C GLN A 20 -7.29 7.78 17.42
N GLU A 21 -6.05 7.52 17.76
CA GLU A 21 -5.16 6.66 16.97
C GLU A 21 -5.71 5.23 16.85
N VAL A 22 -6.17 4.63 17.95
CA VAL A 22 -6.77 3.29 17.95
C VAL A 22 -8.05 3.26 17.11
N LEU A 23 -8.89 4.27 17.20
CA LEU A 23 -10.11 4.34 16.40
C LEU A 23 -9.83 4.49 14.90
N ALA A 24 -8.82 5.29 14.53
CA ALA A 24 -8.39 5.43 13.14
C ALA A 24 -7.82 4.10 12.59
N ASP A 25 -6.98 3.42 13.35
CA ASP A 25 -6.44 2.12 13.00
C ASP A 25 -7.55 1.07 12.82
N TYR A 26 -8.51 1.06 13.74
CA TYR A 26 -9.66 0.17 13.67
C TYR A 26 -10.51 0.44 12.44
N GLN A 27 -10.81 1.69 12.15
CA GLN A 27 -11.57 2.09 10.96
C GLN A 27 -10.83 1.64 9.68
N LEU A 28 -9.53 1.88 9.61
CA LEU A 28 -8.72 1.45 8.46
C LEU A 28 -8.71 -0.07 8.31
N ALA A 29 -8.53 -0.82 9.41
CA ALA A 29 -8.56 -2.27 9.40
C ALA A 29 -9.89 -2.81 8.90
N ILE A 30 -11.01 -2.29 9.39
CA ILE A 30 -12.36 -2.67 8.94
C ILE A 30 -12.56 -2.31 7.47
N THR A 31 -12.19 -1.10 7.04
CA THR A 31 -12.31 -0.67 5.64
C THR A 31 -11.56 -1.63 4.71
N SER A 32 -10.33 -1.97 5.04
CA SER A 32 -9.53 -2.91 4.23
C SER A 32 -10.13 -4.33 4.25
N ARG A 33 -10.63 -4.79 5.40
CA ARG A 33 -11.31 -6.07 5.53
C ARG A 33 -12.57 -6.13 4.67
N GLU A 34 -13.43 -5.14 4.75
CA GLU A 34 -14.67 -5.07 3.98
C GLU A 34 -14.39 -4.97 2.47
N ALA A 35 -13.39 -4.21 2.06
CA ALA A 35 -12.95 -4.18 0.66
C ALA A 35 -12.57 -5.58 0.16
N SER A 36 -11.87 -6.38 0.97
CA SER A 36 -11.52 -7.77 0.63
C SER A 36 -12.74 -8.67 0.52
N LEU A 37 -13.70 -8.56 1.47
CA LEU A 37 -14.91 -9.39 1.48
C LEU A 37 -15.82 -9.05 0.30
N ILE A 38 -16.01 -7.77 0.01
CA ILE A 38 -16.79 -7.30 -1.14
C ILE A 38 -16.10 -7.73 -2.44
N GLY A 39 -14.80 -7.50 -2.56
CA GLY A 39 -14.03 -7.89 -3.75
C GLY A 39 -14.12 -9.40 -4.02
N ARG A 40 -14.03 -10.23 -2.98
CA ARG A 40 -14.22 -11.69 -3.10
C ARG A 40 -15.62 -12.03 -3.61
N LYS A 41 -16.66 -11.36 -3.11
CA LYS A 41 -18.03 -11.54 -3.58
C LYS A 41 -18.16 -11.17 -5.07
N GLU A 42 -17.55 -10.08 -5.50
CA GLU A 42 -17.57 -9.64 -6.90
C GLU A 42 -16.90 -10.67 -7.84
N VAL A 43 -15.82 -11.31 -7.38
CA VAL A 43 -15.18 -12.41 -8.12
C VAL A 43 -16.06 -13.66 -8.16
N LEU A 44 -16.60 -14.07 -7.02
CA LEU A 44 -17.42 -15.28 -6.92
C LEU A 44 -18.74 -15.16 -7.72
N THR A 45 -19.26 -13.95 -7.86
CA THR A 45 -20.46 -13.66 -8.68
C THR A 45 -20.14 -13.41 -10.16
N GLY A 46 -18.88 -13.49 -10.56
CA GLY A 46 -18.43 -13.33 -11.96
C GLY A 46 -18.39 -11.89 -12.47
N LYS A 47 -18.62 -10.90 -11.61
CA LYS A 47 -18.54 -9.48 -11.99
C LYS A 47 -17.10 -9.03 -12.17
N ALA A 48 -16.19 -9.50 -11.30
CA ALA A 48 -14.76 -9.39 -11.50
C ALA A 48 -14.18 -10.75 -11.92
N LYS A 49 -13.16 -10.74 -12.77
CA LYS A 49 -12.65 -11.99 -13.37
C LYS A 49 -11.63 -12.71 -12.48
N PHE A 50 -10.92 -11.98 -11.65
CA PHE A 50 -9.89 -12.50 -10.77
C PHE A 50 -9.69 -11.54 -9.58
N GLY A 51 -9.35 -12.09 -8.41
CA GLY A 51 -9.04 -11.27 -7.25
C GLY A 51 -8.15 -11.98 -6.25
N ILE A 52 -7.21 -11.24 -5.70
CA ILE A 52 -6.37 -11.64 -4.56
C ILE A 52 -6.63 -10.63 -3.45
N PHE A 53 -6.82 -11.12 -2.23
CA PHE A 53 -7.26 -10.29 -1.12
C PHE A 53 -6.34 -10.49 0.10
N GLY A 54 -6.09 -9.37 0.80
CA GLY A 54 -5.16 -9.30 1.92
C GLY A 54 -5.78 -9.49 3.30
N ASP A 55 -7.04 -9.89 3.37
CA ASP A 55 -7.77 -10.04 4.65
C ASP A 55 -7.04 -10.97 5.64
N GLY A 56 -7.06 -10.59 6.93
CA GLY A 56 -6.35 -11.27 8.00
C GLY A 56 -4.95 -10.72 8.30
N LYS A 57 -4.50 -9.69 7.59
CA LYS A 57 -3.14 -9.11 7.74
C LYS A 57 -3.15 -7.63 8.13
N GLU A 58 -4.31 -7.10 8.47
CA GLU A 58 -4.55 -5.67 8.62
C GLU A 58 -3.66 -5.05 9.71
N LEU A 59 -3.67 -5.61 10.91
CA LEU A 59 -2.95 -5.01 12.05
C LEU A 59 -1.44 -4.98 11.85
N ALA A 60 -0.86 -6.05 11.30
CA ALA A 60 0.57 -6.09 11.02
C ALA A 60 0.97 -5.03 9.98
N GLN A 61 0.15 -4.84 8.96
CA GLN A 61 0.40 -3.86 7.91
C GLN A 61 0.22 -2.42 8.40
N ILE A 62 -0.75 -2.14 9.26
CA ILE A 62 -0.91 -0.84 9.91
C ILE A 62 0.33 -0.53 10.77
N ALA A 63 0.81 -1.50 11.56
CA ALA A 63 1.99 -1.31 12.37
C ALA A 63 3.24 -0.99 11.54
N VAL A 64 3.43 -1.66 10.40
CA VAL A 64 4.53 -1.35 9.46
C VAL A 64 4.34 0.03 8.84
N ALA A 65 3.13 0.36 8.38
CA ALA A 65 2.83 1.65 7.76
C ALA A 65 3.17 2.84 8.66
N LYS A 66 2.93 2.71 9.98
CA LYS A 66 3.27 3.73 10.98
C LYS A 66 4.78 3.99 11.13
N GLN A 67 5.62 3.09 10.66
CA GLN A 67 7.06 3.27 10.68
C GLN A 67 7.62 3.79 9.36
N MET A 68 6.84 3.74 8.29
CA MET A 68 7.28 4.25 6.99
C MET A 68 7.39 5.77 7.00
N GLN A 69 8.46 6.25 6.39
CA GLN A 69 8.80 7.67 6.27
C GLN A 69 8.84 8.08 4.79
N ALA A 70 8.82 9.39 4.56
CA ALA A 70 9.09 9.94 3.24
C ALA A 70 10.47 9.47 2.75
N GLY A 71 10.54 9.01 1.50
CA GLY A 71 11.74 8.42 0.92
C GLY A 71 11.90 6.91 1.11
N ASP A 72 11.12 6.28 1.97
CA ASP A 72 11.12 4.82 2.07
C ASP A 72 10.53 4.20 0.81
N ILE A 73 11.17 3.14 0.31
CA ILE A 73 10.72 2.40 -0.86
C ILE A 73 10.35 0.98 -0.46
N ARG A 74 9.11 0.63 -0.68
CA ARG A 74 8.59 -0.71 -0.45
C ARG A 74 8.89 -1.61 -1.66
N SER A 75 9.39 -2.82 -1.41
CA SER A 75 9.34 -3.94 -2.34
C SER A 75 8.28 -4.92 -1.85
N GLY A 76 7.07 -4.78 -2.38
CA GLY A 76 5.89 -5.37 -1.77
C GLY A 76 5.35 -6.61 -2.46
N TYR A 77 4.20 -7.07 -1.96
CA TYR A 77 3.51 -8.28 -2.35
C TYR A 77 2.02 -8.02 -2.52
N TYR A 78 1.35 -8.82 -3.32
CA TYR A 78 -0.05 -8.63 -3.72
C TYR A 78 -1.09 -8.70 -2.57
N ARG A 79 -0.69 -8.93 -1.33
CA ARG A 79 -1.56 -8.89 -0.15
C ARG A 79 -1.34 -7.68 0.75
N ASP A 80 -0.57 -6.70 0.32
CA ASP A 80 -0.21 -5.53 1.11
C ASP A 80 -1.24 -4.38 1.01
N GLN A 81 -2.48 -4.71 0.70
CA GLN A 81 -3.59 -3.79 0.51
C GLN A 81 -3.75 -2.79 1.66
N THR A 82 -3.75 -3.28 2.91
CA THR A 82 -3.92 -2.42 4.09
C THR A 82 -2.76 -1.46 4.26
N LEU A 83 -1.52 -1.90 3.99
CA LEU A 83 -0.35 -1.04 4.02
C LEU A 83 -0.47 0.08 2.98
N MET A 84 -0.94 -0.24 1.77
CA MET A 84 -1.15 0.75 0.72
C MET A 84 -2.20 1.80 1.10
N PHE A 85 -3.30 1.37 1.76
CA PHE A 85 -4.31 2.29 2.27
C PHE A 85 -3.78 3.14 3.44
N ALA A 86 -3.04 2.52 4.36
CA ALA A 86 -2.48 3.18 5.53
C ALA A 86 -1.47 4.27 5.18
N THR A 87 -0.70 4.08 4.13
CA THR A 87 0.32 5.03 3.66
C THR A 87 -0.19 6.03 2.64
N GLY A 88 -1.45 5.90 2.20
CA GLY A 88 -2.02 6.76 1.17
C GLY A 88 -1.49 6.49 -0.26
N MET A 89 -0.69 5.44 -0.45
CA MET A 89 -0.20 5.06 -1.78
C MET A 89 -1.31 4.45 -2.66
N SER A 90 -2.43 4.05 -2.06
CA SER A 90 -3.66 3.62 -2.74
C SER A 90 -4.86 3.86 -1.84
N ASN A 91 -6.06 3.71 -2.39
CA ASN A 91 -7.33 3.83 -1.68
C ASN A 91 -8.33 2.77 -2.15
N VAL A 92 -9.52 2.74 -1.52
CA VAL A 92 -10.57 1.77 -1.84
C VAL A 92 -11.06 1.89 -3.28
N GLU A 93 -11.19 3.11 -3.79
CA GLU A 93 -11.65 3.34 -5.18
C GLU A 93 -10.65 2.78 -6.19
N GLN A 94 -9.38 3.06 -6.00
CA GLN A 94 -8.29 2.52 -6.83
C GLN A 94 -8.19 0.99 -6.73
N PHE A 95 -8.41 0.43 -5.54
CA PHE A 95 -8.46 -1.02 -5.35
C PHE A 95 -9.58 -1.65 -6.20
N PHE A 96 -10.77 -1.10 -6.20
CA PHE A 96 -11.87 -1.61 -7.04
C PHE A 96 -11.68 -1.31 -8.52
N ALA A 97 -11.12 -0.15 -8.86
CA ALA A 97 -10.74 0.15 -10.24
C ALA A 97 -9.77 -0.90 -10.79
N GLN A 98 -8.77 -1.30 -10.00
CA GLN A 98 -7.85 -2.38 -10.37
C GLN A 98 -8.56 -3.74 -10.45
N LEU A 99 -9.45 -4.06 -9.51
CA LEU A 99 -10.21 -5.31 -9.49
C LEU A 99 -11.07 -5.47 -10.77
N TYR A 100 -11.62 -4.38 -11.27
CA TYR A 100 -12.42 -4.37 -12.48
C TYR A 100 -11.61 -4.10 -13.75
N ALA A 101 -10.29 -4.04 -13.66
CA ALA A 101 -9.36 -3.79 -14.76
C ALA A 101 -9.70 -2.46 -15.50
N ASN A 102 -9.98 -1.40 -14.75
CA ASN A 102 -10.26 -0.08 -15.30
C ASN A 102 -9.00 0.46 -16.03
N PRO A 103 -9.06 0.74 -17.34
CA PRO A 103 -7.91 1.19 -18.11
C PRO A 103 -7.56 2.68 -17.88
N ASN A 104 -8.43 3.42 -17.19
CA ASN A 104 -8.20 4.83 -16.89
C ASN A 104 -7.11 4.96 -15.81
N THR A 105 -6.00 5.55 -16.16
CA THR A 105 -4.85 5.73 -15.27
C THR A 105 -5.05 6.80 -14.19
N THR A 106 -6.11 7.59 -14.26
CA THR A 106 -6.53 8.49 -13.18
C THR A 106 -7.20 7.69 -12.07
N ASP A 107 -8.04 6.72 -12.42
CA ASP A 107 -8.77 5.89 -11.46
C ASP A 107 -7.91 4.73 -10.92
N GLU A 108 -7.07 4.13 -11.79
CA GLU A 108 -6.14 3.06 -11.44
C GLU A 108 -4.70 3.46 -11.85
N PRO A 109 -4.01 4.23 -10.99
CA PRO A 109 -2.70 4.79 -11.34
C PRO A 109 -1.54 3.79 -11.32
N SER A 110 -1.70 2.65 -10.64
CA SER A 110 -0.62 1.66 -10.52
C SER A 110 -0.31 0.98 -11.84
N THR A 111 -1.32 0.50 -12.55
CA THR A 111 -1.14 -0.37 -13.73
C THR A 111 -2.02 0.01 -14.94
N GLY A 112 -3.04 0.84 -14.75
CA GLY A 112 -4.06 1.11 -15.77
C GLY A 112 -4.81 -0.16 -16.17
N GLY A 113 -5.19 -0.98 -15.18
CA GLY A 113 -5.97 -2.20 -15.39
C GLY A 113 -5.22 -3.35 -16.06
N ARG A 114 -3.89 -3.26 -16.23
CA ARG A 114 -3.09 -4.26 -16.99
C ARG A 114 -2.58 -5.41 -16.14
N MET A 115 -2.59 -5.27 -14.82
CA MET A 115 -2.18 -6.32 -13.89
C MET A 115 -3.37 -6.81 -13.06
N MET A 116 -3.22 -7.98 -12.45
CA MET A 116 -4.16 -8.49 -11.48
C MET A 116 -4.30 -7.52 -10.31
N ASN A 117 -5.46 -7.49 -9.65
CA ASN A 117 -5.65 -6.65 -8.48
C ASN A 117 -4.65 -7.02 -7.36
N GLY A 118 -4.38 -6.06 -6.48
CA GLY A 118 -3.42 -6.21 -5.41
C GLY A 118 -1.97 -6.02 -5.84
N HIS A 119 -1.71 -5.72 -7.11
CA HIS A 119 -0.39 -5.40 -7.63
C HIS A 119 -0.24 -3.88 -7.71
N TYR A 120 0.50 -3.32 -6.79
CA TYR A 120 0.66 -1.88 -6.65
C TYR A 120 2.03 -1.42 -7.15
N GLY A 121 2.10 -0.16 -7.52
CA GLY A 121 3.33 0.54 -7.85
C GLY A 121 3.07 2.04 -7.87
N THR A 122 3.99 2.82 -7.32
CA THR A 122 3.92 4.28 -7.44
C THR A 122 4.61 4.72 -8.73
N ARG A 123 4.08 5.74 -9.37
CA ARG A 123 4.70 6.32 -10.56
C ARG A 123 5.80 7.27 -10.14
N TRP A 124 7.00 7.00 -10.60
CA TRP A 124 8.20 7.81 -10.32
C TRP A 124 8.42 8.94 -11.33
N ILE A 125 7.64 8.94 -12.39
CA ILE A 125 7.67 9.95 -13.46
C ILE A 125 6.33 10.66 -13.47
N ASP A 126 6.34 11.98 -13.64
CA ASP A 126 5.14 12.80 -13.74
C ASP A 126 4.51 12.75 -15.16
N GLU A 127 3.49 13.57 -15.38
CA GLU A 127 2.78 13.66 -16.66
C GLU A 127 3.63 14.28 -17.79
N ASN A 128 4.70 15.00 -17.45
CA ASN A 128 5.62 15.62 -18.40
C ASN A 128 6.81 14.70 -18.73
N GLY A 129 6.91 13.54 -18.09
CA GLY A 129 8.02 12.61 -18.25
C GLY A 129 9.22 12.91 -17.37
N GLU A 130 9.09 13.82 -16.40
CA GLU A 130 10.15 14.19 -15.48
C GLU A 130 10.12 13.34 -14.20
N TRP A 131 11.30 13.09 -13.61
CA TRP A 131 11.40 12.36 -12.37
C TRP A 131 10.79 13.14 -11.22
N LYS A 132 9.90 12.49 -10.46
CA LYS A 132 9.41 13.01 -9.18
C LYS A 132 10.52 12.97 -8.13
N ASN A 133 10.43 13.86 -7.14
CA ASN A 133 11.27 13.72 -5.96
C ASN A 133 10.77 12.56 -5.09
N LEU A 134 11.48 11.44 -5.15
CA LEU A 134 11.08 10.22 -4.43
C LEU A 134 11.22 10.34 -2.90
N MET A 135 11.86 11.41 -2.42
CA MET A 135 12.03 11.68 -0.99
C MET A 135 10.82 12.40 -0.36
N ASP A 136 9.82 12.81 -1.15
CA ASP A 136 8.68 13.58 -0.63
C ASP A 136 7.60 12.69 0.02
N ALA A 137 7.56 11.40 -0.31
CA ALA A 137 6.56 10.47 0.20
C ALA A 137 7.10 9.02 0.18
N PRO A 138 6.47 8.10 0.89
CA PRO A 138 6.72 6.67 0.72
C PRO A 138 6.43 6.22 -0.71
N GLN A 139 7.21 5.30 -1.22
CA GLN A 139 7.12 4.79 -2.58
C GLN A 139 6.90 3.27 -2.59
N SER A 140 6.33 2.76 -3.66
CA SER A 140 6.24 1.32 -3.92
C SER A 140 6.88 1.00 -5.26
N SER A 141 7.85 0.10 -5.28
CA SER A 141 8.22 -0.55 -6.54
C SER A 141 7.02 -1.36 -7.05
N SER A 142 6.96 -1.61 -8.35
CA SER A 142 5.89 -2.48 -8.90
C SER A 142 5.90 -3.84 -8.25
N ASP A 143 4.74 -4.29 -7.76
CA ASP A 143 4.62 -5.62 -7.17
C ASP A 143 4.80 -6.72 -8.21
N ILE A 144 5.24 -7.89 -7.74
CA ILE A 144 5.38 -9.10 -8.55
C ILE A 144 4.67 -10.26 -7.87
N SER A 145 4.13 -11.18 -8.66
CA SER A 145 3.39 -12.35 -8.16
C SER A 145 4.26 -13.47 -7.60
N PRO A 146 5.49 -13.76 -8.10
CA PRO A 146 6.29 -14.86 -7.57
C PRO A 146 6.59 -14.68 -6.09
N THR A 147 6.30 -15.72 -5.31
CA THR A 147 6.57 -15.73 -3.87
C THR A 147 8.05 -15.51 -3.60
N ALA A 148 8.36 -14.61 -2.67
CA ALA A 148 9.71 -14.18 -2.31
C ALA A 148 10.51 -13.42 -3.40
N GLY A 149 9.96 -13.21 -4.59
CA GLY A 149 10.61 -12.41 -5.64
C GLY A 149 10.86 -10.96 -5.23
N GLN A 150 10.00 -10.42 -4.34
CA GLN A 150 10.18 -9.08 -3.76
C GLN A 150 11.45 -8.94 -2.92
N MET A 151 11.99 -10.02 -2.35
CA MET A 151 13.24 -9.99 -1.58
C MET A 151 14.45 -9.64 -2.45
N VAL A 152 14.55 -10.28 -3.63
CA VAL A 152 15.61 -9.98 -4.59
C VAL A 152 15.50 -8.56 -5.13
N ARG A 153 14.27 -8.11 -5.40
CA ARG A 153 14.03 -6.71 -5.80
C ARG A 153 14.40 -5.74 -4.70
N GLY A 154 14.02 -6.04 -3.44
CA GLY A 154 14.40 -5.22 -2.28
C GLY A 154 15.91 -5.04 -2.16
N LEU A 155 16.68 -6.10 -2.39
CA LEU A 155 18.14 -6.03 -2.43
C LEU A 155 18.63 -5.09 -3.55
N GLY A 156 18.05 -5.20 -4.75
CA GLY A 156 18.40 -4.32 -5.88
C GLY A 156 18.03 -2.85 -5.65
N LEU A 157 16.96 -2.57 -4.91
CA LEU A 157 16.56 -1.20 -4.56
C LEU A 157 17.46 -0.59 -3.49
N ALA A 158 18.04 -1.41 -2.61
CA ALA A 158 18.96 -0.97 -1.56
C ALA A 158 20.39 -0.76 -2.05
N TYR A 159 20.78 -1.35 -3.19
CA TYR A 159 22.11 -1.21 -3.81
C TYR A 159 22.21 0.10 -4.59
#